data_49773bb7ac56d372fe21c6340f1fd055
#
_entry.id   49773bb7ac56d372fe21c6340f1fd055
#
_cell.length_a   1.000
_cell.length_b   1.000
_cell.length_c   1.000
_cell.angle_alpha   90.00
_cell.angle_beta   90.00
_cell.angle_gamma   90.00
#
_symmetry.space_group_name_H-M   'P 1'
#
loop_
_entity.id
_entity.type
_entity.pdbx_description
1 polymer ?
#
loop_
_entity_poly.entity_id
_entity_poly.type
_entity_poly.pdbx_seq_one_letter_code
_entity_poly.pdbx_strand_id
1 'polypeptide(L)'
;TSAPSICSWASNRLDCFVRGTDNQLYHKWWDGSRWHDWEALGGNLTSAPGCVSWGPNRIDVFARGRNNTLIHKWWDGSRWHDWEDLGGQLTSAPCASSRGRNRIDVFARGRFNQLIYKNWNGSRWSNWQSLGGFLTSPPVSISPTSNRIEVYAKGFNDIIINRNFSS
;
A
#
# COMPACT_ATOMS: atom_id res chain seq x y z
N THR A 1 13.69 6.86 8.62
CA THR A 1 12.89 5.72 9.10
C THR A 1 11.41 6.04 9.05
N SER A 2 10.58 5.00 8.96
CA SER A 2 9.13 5.11 8.94
C SER A 2 8.49 4.05 9.83
N ALA A 3 7.18 4.17 10.06
CA ALA A 3 6.39 3.05 10.55
C ALA A 3 6.53 1.85 9.58
N PRO A 4 6.55 0.61 10.09
CA PRO A 4 6.56 -0.59 9.25
C PRO A 4 5.18 -0.85 8.64
N SER A 5 5.19 -1.61 7.54
CA SER A 5 4.01 -2.25 6.97
C SER A 5 4.27 -3.75 6.87
N ILE A 6 3.26 -4.55 7.17
CA ILE A 6 3.37 -6.02 7.20
C ILE A 6 2.26 -6.62 6.36
N CYS A 7 2.61 -7.62 5.57
CA CYS A 7 1.65 -8.46 4.85
C CYS A 7 2.07 -9.94 4.89
N SER A 8 1.19 -10.79 4.40
CA SER A 8 1.42 -12.23 4.32
C SER A 8 0.74 -12.79 3.08
N TRP A 9 1.43 -13.68 2.35
CA TRP A 9 0.88 -14.38 1.20
C TRP A 9 0.63 -15.87 1.45
N ALA A 10 0.98 -16.36 2.64
CA ALA A 10 0.74 -17.75 3.06
C ALA A 10 0.75 -17.89 4.58
N SER A 11 0.26 -19.01 5.09
CA SER A 11 0.46 -19.38 6.49
C SER A 11 1.95 -19.49 6.81
N ASN A 12 2.35 -19.05 8.00
CA ASN A 12 3.75 -19.03 8.44
C ASN A 12 4.69 -18.16 7.57
N ARG A 13 4.17 -17.24 6.78
CA ARG A 13 4.94 -16.23 6.06
C ARG A 13 4.59 -14.84 6.57
N LEU A 14 5.59 -14.03 6.86
CA LEU A 14 5.43 -12.60 7.16
C LEU A 14 6.45 -11.81 6.36
N ASP A 15 6.03 -10.72 5.76
CA ASP A 15 6.86 -9.81 5.01
C ASP A 15 6.72 -8.41 5.60
N CYS A 16 7.83 -7.84 6.10
CA CYS A 16 7.87 -6.56 6.78
C CYS A 16 8.67 -5.56 5.95
N PHE A 17 8.11 -4.37 5.76
CA PHE A 17 8.68 -3.31 4.95
C PHE A 17 8.81 -2.02 5.76
N VAL A 18 9.94 -1.31 5.57
CA VAL A 18 10.18 0.02 6.15
C VAL A 18 10.91 0.91 5.15
N ARG A 19 10.79 2.21 5.32
CA ARG A 19 11.69 3.16 4.68
C ARG A 19 12.91 3.37 5.59
N GLY A 20 14.11 3.18 5.05
CA GLY A 20 15.38 3.45 5.73
C GLY A 20 15.68 4.95 5.88
N THR A 21 16.79 5.26 6.53
CA THR A 21 17.30 6.64 6.69
C THR A 21 17.82 7.23 5.38
N ASP A 22 18.19 6.37 4.44
CA ASP A 22 18.61 6.68 3.07
C ASP A 22 17.43 6.81 2.08
N ASN A 23 16.19 6.74 2.59
CA ASN A 23 14.94 6.76 1.83
C ASN A 23 14.71 5.56 0.92
N GLN A 24 15.49 4.49 1.02
CA GLN A 24 15.23 3.25 0.30
C GLN A 24 14.18 2.41 1.03
N LEU A 25 13.51 1.52 0.27
CA LEU A 25 12.69 0.47 0.84
C LEU A 25 13.60 -0.64 1.38
N TYR A 26 13.33 -1.08 2.59
CA TYR A 26 13.94 -2.27 3.19
C TYR A 26 12.88 -3.31 3.46
N HIS A 27 13.25 -4.57 3.23
CA HIS A 27 12.41 -5.75 3.40
C HIS A 27 13.08 -6.75 4.33
N LYS A 28 12.30 -7.35 5.19
CA LYS A 28 12.66 -8.45 6.08
C LYS A 28 11.51 -9.44 6.13
N TRP A 29 11.80 -10.74 6.14
CA TRP A 29 10.71 -11.73 6.12
C TRP A 29 10.96 -12.92 7.05
N TRP A 30 9.86 -13.49 7.50
CA TRP A 30 9.75 -14.76 8.20
C TRP A 30 9.35 -15.83 7.20
N ASP A 31 10.10 -16.95 7.14
CA ASP A 31 9.90 -18.05 6.19
C ASP A 31 9.16 -19.27 6.78
N GLY A 32 8.68 -19.15 8.02
CA GLY A 32 8.07 -20.24 8.78
C GLY A 32 9.01 -20.86 9.83
N SER A 33 10.31 -20.58 9.72
CA SER A 33 11.34 -21.13 10.64
C SER A 33 12.25 -20.04 11.21
N ARG A 34 12.57 -19.02 10.44
CA ARG A 34 13.46 -17.92 10.86
C ARG A 34 13.14 -16.61 10.17
N TRP A 35 13.57 -15.52 10.80
CA TRP A 35 13.65 -14.22 10.17
C TRP A 35 14.91 -14.13 9.31
N HIS A 36 14.75 -13.68 8.08
CA HIS A 36 15.84 -13.28 7.21
C HIS A 36 16.27 -11.84 7.49
N ASP A 37 17.52 -11.52 7.18
CA ASP A 37 18.06 -10.17 7.40
C ASP A 37 17.44 -9.14 6.45
N TRP A 38 17.60 -7.86 6.81
CA TRP A 38 17.15 -6.77 5.98
C TRP A 38 17.84 -6.75 4.63
N GLU A 39 17.07 -6.70 3.57
CA GLU A 39 17.55 -6.44 2.21
C GLU A 39 17.06 -5.08 1.73
N ALA A 40 17.92 -4.35 1.00
CA ALA A 40 17.56 -3.08 0.37
C ALA A 40 16.91 -3.36 -0.98
N LEU A 41 15.70 -2.84 -1.18
CA LEU A 41 14.94 -2.94 -2.42
C LEU A 41 14.96 -1.64 -3.24
N GLY A 42 15.80 -0.69 -2.85
CA GLY A 42 15.98 0.57 -3.56
C GLY A 42 14.78 1.52 -3.44
N GLY A 43 14.65 2.40 -4.44
CA GLY A 43 13.62 3.43 -4.49
C GLY A 43 14.06 4.72 -3.82
N ASN A 44 13.17 5.72 -3.87
CA ASN A 44 13.34 6.98 -3.15
C ASN A 44 11.98 7.38 -2.56
N LEU A 45 11.73 6.86 -1.37
CA LEU A 45 10.46 6.96 -0.67
C LEU A 45 10.41 8.25 0.16
N THR A 46 9.27 8.92 0.13
CA THR A 46 8.99 10.10 0.97
C THR A 46 7.88 9.84 2.00
N SER A 47 7.41 8.58 2.09
CA SER A 47 6.44 8.14 3.10
C SER A 47 6.81 6.76 3.64
N ALA A 48 6.11 6.30 4.68
CA ALA A 48 6.04 4.88 5.02
C ALA A 48 5.50 4.09 3.82
N PRO A 49 5.95 2.83 3.61
CA PRO A 49 5.35 1.94 2.63
C PRO A 49 4.00 1.40 3.11
N GLY A 50 3.15 1.02 2.15
CA GLY A 50 2.00 0.14 2.36
C GLY A 50 2.19 -1.12 1.54
N CYS A 51 1.92 -2.29 2.10
CA CYS A 51 2.04 -3.55 1.39
C CYS A 51 0.76 -4.36 1.42
N VAL A 52 0.59 -5.22 0.43
CA VAL A 52 -0.54 -6.14 0.30
C VAL A 52 -0.12 -7.39 -0.47
N SER A 53 -0.80 -8.48 -0.23
CA SER A 53 -0.75 -9.68 -1.06
C SER A 53 -2.16 -10.06 -1.49
N TRP A 54 -2.33 -10.43 -2.76
CA TRP A 54 -3.57 -11.00 -3.28
C TRP A 54 -3.51 -12.51 -3.48
N GLY A 55 -2.42 -13.15 -3.13
CA GLY A 55 -2.28 -14.61 -3.24
C GLY A 55 -0.86 -15.11 -3.02
N PRO A 56 -0.66 -16.43 -3.05
CA PRO A 56 0.65 -17.04 -2.84
C PRO A 56 1.72 -16.49 -3.78
N ASN A 57 2.92 -16.30 -3.24
CA ASN A 57 4.10 -15.80 -3.96
C ASN A 57 3.90 -14.41 -4.60
N ARG A 58 2.96 -13.63 -4.11
CA ARG A 58 2.75 -12.27 -4.57
C ARG A 58 2.80 -11.27 -3.42
N ILE A 59 3.58 -10.21 -3.61
CA ILE A 59 3.61 -9.04 -2.73
C ILE A 59 3.62 -7.81 -3.61
N ASP A 60 2.82 -6.83 -3.25
CA ASP A 60 2.78 -5.52 -3.86
C ASP A 60 3.08 -4.47 -2.79
N VAL A 61 4.05 -3.59 -3.05
CA VAL A 61 4.48 -2.54 -2.12
C VAL A 61 4.31 -1.19 -2.76
N PHE A 62 3.71 -0.29 -2.04
CA PHE A 62 3.38 1.06 -2.46
C PHE A 62 4.02 2.08 -1.53
N ALA A 63 4.46 3.21 -2.07
CA ALA A 63 4.92 4.34 -1.29
C ALA A 63 4.67 5.64 -2.06
N ARG A 64 4.78 6.77 -1.37
CA ARG A 64 4.90 8.06 -2.03
C ARG A 64 6.34 8.28 -2.45
N GLY A 65 6.56 8.57 -3.73
CA GLY A 65 7.85 8.92 -4.31
C GLY A 65 8.18 10.40 -4.20
N ARG A 66 9.33 10.80 -4.77
CA ARG A 66 9.85 12.19 -4.72
C ARG A 66 8.90 13.24 -5.30
N ASN A 67 8.16 12.90 -6.34
CA ASN A 67 7.23 13.82 -7.02
C ASN A 67 5.84 13.82 -6.37
N ASN A 68 5.71 13.27 -5.17
CA ASN A 68 4.44 13.03 -4.49
C ASN A 68 3.50 12.10 -5.28
N THR A 69 4.02 11.32 -6.21
CA THR A 69 3.29 10.30 -6.94
C THR A 69 3.30 8.98 -6.18
N LEU A 70 2.35 8.10 -6.49
CA LEU A 70 2.38 6.71 -6.03
C LEU A 70 3.44 5.95 -6.81
N ILE A 71 4.38 5.34 -6.11
CA ILE A 71 5.32 4.39 -6.69
C ILE A 71 5.01 2.98 -6.21
N HIS A 72 5.20 1.99 -7.08
CA HIS A 72 4.84 0.60 -6.88
C HIS A 72 6.00 -0.33 -7.23
N LYS A 73 6.21 -1.34 -6.41
CA LYS A 73 7.17 -2.42 -6.61
C LYS A 73 6.51 -3.73 -6.21
N TRP A 74 6.81 -4.84 -6.92
CA TRP A 74 6.16 -6.11 -6.60
C TRP A 74 7.09 -7.31 -6.74
N TRP A 75 6.79 -8.33 -5.94
CA TRP A 75 7.34 -9.69 -6.03
C TRP A 75 6.37 -10.58 -6.80
N ASP A 76 6.87 -11.32 -7.80
CA ASP A 76 6.07 -12.19 -8.67
C ASP A 76 6.21 -13.69 -8.34
N GLY A 77 6.91 -14.02 -7.27
CA GLY A 77 7.23 -15.38 -6.86
C GLY A 77 8.66 -15.81 -7.23
N SER A 78 9.33 -15.04 -8.10
CA SER A 78 10.70 -15.34 -8.56
C SER A 78 11.65 -14.16 -8.39
N ARG A 79 11.15 -12.94 -8.58
CA ARG A 79 11.97 -11.71 -8.49
C ARG A 79 11.15 -10.50 -8.07
N TRP A 80 11.86 -9.51 -7.53
CA TRP A 80 11.34 -8.16 -7.38
C TRP A 80 11.40 -7.43 -8.71
N HIS A 81 10.28 -6.86 -9.14
CA HIS A 81 10.21 -5.97 -10.30
C HIS A 81 10.61 -4.55 -9.92
N ASP A 82 11.09 -3.78 -10.89
CA ASP A 82 11.52 -2.40 -10.67
C ASP A 82 10.36 -1.49 -10.29
N TRP A 83 10.70 -0.36 -9.66
CA TRP A 83 9.73 0.65 -9.30
C TRP A 83 9.04 1.22 -10.55
N GLU A 84 7.72 1.23 -10.56
CA GLU A 84 6.91 1.96 -11.54
C GLU A 84 6.20 3.14 -10.88
N ASP A 85 5.99 4.21 -11.64
CA ASP A 85 5.27 5.41 -11.20
C ASP A 85 3.81 5.30 -11.65
N LEU A 86 2.89 5.27 -10.72
CA LEU A 86 1.45 5.18 -10.95
C LEU A 86 0.75 6.55 -10.89
N GLY A 87 1.53 7.63 -10.84
CA GLY A 87 1.01 9.00 -10.85
C GLY A 87 0.30 9.40 -9.56
N GLY A 88 -0.61 10.38 -9.70
CA GLY A 88 -1.32 10.95 -8.57
C GLY A 88 -0.59 12.12 -7.92
N GLN A 89 -1.22 12.69 -6.89
CA GLN A 89 -0.62 13.72 -6.02
C GLN A 89 -0.98 13.40 -4.57
N LEU A 90 -0.10 12.66 -3.93
CA LEU A 90 -0.28 12.14 -2.57
C LEU A 90 0.30 13.09 -1.54
N THR A 91 -0.40 13.26 -0.42
CA THR A 91 0.08 14.01 0.75
C THR A 91 0.23 13.14 2.00
N SER A 92 0.04 11.82 1.85
CA SER A 92 0.22 10.81 2.92
C SER A 92 0.91 9.56 2.40
N ALA A 93 1.28 8.68 3.32
CA ALA A 93 1.54 7.28 2.98
C ALA A 93 0.29 6.66 2.34
N PRO A 94 0.44 5.80 1.34
CA PRO A 94 -0.65 4.98 0.81
C PRO A 94 -0.92 3.79 1.72
N CYS A 95 -2.14 3.27 1.65
CA CYS A 95 -2.48 1.92 2.12
C CYS A 95 -3.07 1.11 0.97
N ALA A 96 -3.00 -0.21 1.08
CA ALA A 96 -3.53 -1.11 0.08
C ALA A 96 -4.24 -2.30 0.73
N SER A 97 -5.28 -2.78 0.05
CA SER A 97 -5.99 -4.01 0.40
C SER A 97 -6.32 -4.80 -0.86
N SER A 98 -6.64 -6.08 -0.70
CA SER A 98 -6.99 -6.94 -1.81
C SER A 98 -8.30 -7.65 -1.53
N ARG A 99 -9.20 -7.64 -2.51
CA ARG A 99 -10.47 -8.37 -2.50
C ARG A 99 -10.35 -9.79 -3.09
N GLY A 100 -9.15 -10.21 -3.40
CA GLY A 100 -8.87 -11.52 -3.96
C GLY A 100 -7.83 -11.48 -5.08
N ARG A 101 -7.65 -12.62 -5.72
CA ARG A 101 -6.61 -12.79 -6.74
C ARG A 101 -6.71 -11.76 -7.86
N ASN A 102 -5.56 -11.15 -8.20
CA ASN A 102 -5.45 -10.11 -9.23
C ASN A 102 -6.29 -8.85 -8.96
N ARG A 103 -6.57 -8.54 -7.69
CA ARG A 103 -7.29 -7.34 -7.28
C ARG A 103 -6.50 -6.60 -6.22
N ILE A 104 -6.21 -5.35 -6.46
CA ILE A 104 -5.57 -4.45 -5.49
C ILE A 104 -6.31 -3.13 -5.48
N ASP A 105 -6.57 -2.62 -4.31
CA ASP A 105 -7.22 -1.34 -4.08
C ASP A 105 -6.27 -0.48 -3.24
N VAL A 106 -5.85 0.66 -3.78
CA VAL A 106 -4.89 1.58 -3.15
C VAL A 106 -5.56 2.90 -2.81
N PHE A 107 -5.35 3.35 -1.60
CA PHE A 107 -5.90 4.60 -1.07
C PHE A 107 -4.80 5.48 -0.51
N ALA A 108 -4.99 6.79 -0.63
CA ALA A 108 -4.11 7.79 -0.04
C ALA A 108 -4.89 9.09 0.21
N ARG A 109 -4.29 10.01 0.97
CA ARG A 109 -4.75 11.38 1.03
C ARG A 109 -4.19 12.16 -0.15
N GLY A 110 -5.04 12.84 -0.89
CA GLY A 110 -4.70 13.68 -2.03
C GLY A 110 -4.33 15.11 -1.62
N ARG A 111 -3.94 15.94 -2.63
CA ARG A 111 -3.46 17.32 -2.41
C ARG A 111 -4.46 18.25 -1.73
N PHE A 112 -5.76 17.98 -1.83
CA PHE A 112 -6.83 18.74 -1.19
C PHE A 112 -7.35 18.06 0.08
N ASN A 113 -6.55 17.18 0.68
CA ASN A 113 -6.88 16.37 1.85
C ASN A 113 -8.06 15.39 1.63
N GLN A 114 -8.52 15.21 0.42
CA GLN A 114 -9.54 14.22 0.08
C GLN A 114 -8.95 12.80 0.06
N LEU A 115 -9.81 11.81 0.27
CA LEU A 115 -9.47 10.42 -0.02
C LEU A 115 -9.38 10.22 -1.54
N ILE A 116 -8.25 9.71 -2.01
CA ILE A 116 -8.06 9.33 -3.41
C ILE A 116 -7.85 7.83 -3.53
N TYR A 117 -8.26 7.28 -4.65
CA TYR A 117 -8.36 5.85 -4.90
C TYR A 117 -7.87 5.47 -6.29
N LYS A 118 -7.21 4.31 -6.37
CA LYS A 118 -6.76 3.67 -7.62
C LYS A 118 -6.79 2.17 -7.42
N ASN A 119 -7.18 1.41 -8.45
CA ASN A 119 -7.24 -0.04 -8.36
C ASN A 119 -6.62 -0.76 -9.55
N TRP A 120 -6.10 -1.95 -9.27
CA TRP A 120 -5.70 -2.96 -10.25
C TRP A 120 -6.84 -3.96 -10.45
N ASN A 121 -7.24 -4.19 -11.69
CA ASN A 121 -8.36 -5.08 -12.03
C ASN A 121 -7.93 -6.45 -12.56
N GLY A 122 -6.63 -6.77 -12.48
CA GLY A 122 -6.05 -7.98 -13.03
C GLY A 122 -5.35 -7.80 -14.38
N SER A 123 -5.58 -6.65 -15.05
CA SER A 123 -4.95 -6.34 -16.34
C SER A 123 -4.41 -4.92 -16.46
N ARG A 124 -5.00 -3.98 -15.78
CA ARG A 124 -4.59 -2.57 -15.81
C ARG A 124 -4.94 -1.83 -14.54
N TRP A 125 -4.18 -0.78 -14.26
CA TRP A 125 -4.51 0.21 -13.24
C TRP A 125 -5.62 1.14 -13.74
N SER A 126 -6.58 1.46 -12.88
CA SER A 126 -7.58 2.50 -13.14
C SER A 126 -6.95 3.89 -13.18
N ASN A 127 -7.69 4.89 -13.62
CA ASN A 127 -7.36 6.28 -13.33
C ASN A 127 -7.57 6.57 -11.83
N TRP A 128 -6.88 7.62 -11.33
CA TRP A 128 -7.12 8.13 -9.99
C TRP A 128 -8.54 8.69 -9.88
N GLN A 129 -9.20 8.37 -8.77
CA GLN A 129 -10.53 8.88 -8.45
C GLN A 129 -10.49 9.60 -7.10
N SER A 130 -11.22 10.70 -7.00
CA SER A 130 -11.46 11.37 -5.73
C SER A 130 -12.72 10.81 -5.09
N LEU A 131 -12.62 10.41 -3.84
CA LEU A 131 -13.73 9.88 -3.05
C LEU A 131 -14.27 10.92 -2.05
N GLY A 132 -13.72 12.15 -2.13
CA GLY A 132 -14.13 13.25 -1.25
C GLY A 132 -13.59 13.11 0.18
N GLY A 133 -14.25 13.78 1.12
CA GLY A 133 -13.85 13.84 2.52
C GLY A 133 -12.73 14.86 2.76
N PHE A 134 -12.37 15.03 4.05
CA PHE A 134 -11.25 15.84 4.49
C PHE A 134 -10.47 15.04 5.53
N LEU A 135 -9.33 14.49 5.11
CA LEU A 135 -8.49 13.61 5.92
C LEU A 135 -7.40 14.42 6.60
N THR A 136 -7.14 14.14 7.87
CA THR A 136 -6.02 14.68 8.65
C THR A 136 -4.95 13.63 8.95
N SER A 137 -5.19 12.36 8.60
CA SER A 137 -4.23 11.26 8.70
C SER A 137 -4.09 10.49 7.37
N PRO A 138 -3.06 9.66 7.22
CA PRO A 138 -3.08 8.60 6.21
C PRO A 138 -4.32 7.71 6.40
N PRO A 139 -4.92 7.19 5.31
CA PRO A 139 -5.94 6.17 5.42
C PRO A 139 -5.33 4.80 5.77
N VAL A 140 -6.16 3.91 6.31
CA VAL A 140 -5.91 2.48 6.42
C VAL A 140 -7.06 1.74 5.76
N SER A 141 -6.80 0.57 5.18
CA SER A 141 -7.82 -0.21 4.51
C SER A 141 -7.71 -1.69 4.82
N ILE A 142 -8.84 -2.36 4.79
CA ILE A 142 -8.95 -3.81 4.90
C ILE A 142 -10.07 -4.31 4.00
N SER A 143 -9.90 -5.52 3.49
CA SER A 143 -10.93 -6.22 2.73
C SER A 143 -11.38 -7.46 3.51
N PRO A 144 -12.47 -7.38 4.29
CA PRO A 144 -12.93 -8.52 5.08
C PRO A 144 -13.57 -9.62 4.23
N THR A 145 -14.03 -9.29 3.03
CA THR A 145 -14.59 -10.23 2.06
C THR A 145 -14.21 -9.83 0.63
N SER A 146 -14.44 -10.72 -0.33
CA SER A 146 -14.13 -10.50 -1.74
C SER A 146 -14.92 -9.36 -2.41
N ASN A 147 -15.97 -8.89 -1.79
CA ASN A 147 -16.83 -7.82 -2.33
C ASN A 147 -16.92 -6.57 -1.43
N ARG A 148 -16.11 -6.51 -0.36
CA ARG A 148 -16.17 -5.39 0.60
C ARG A 148 -14.77 -4.86 0.92
N ILE A 149 -14.63 -3.55 0.91
CA ILE A 149 -13.46 -2.82 1.43
C ILE A 149 -13.95 -1.82 2.47
N GLU A 150 -13.21 -1.76 3.56
CA GLU A 150 -13.36 -0.75 4.59
C GLU A 150 -12.13 0.15 4.56
N VAL A 151 -12.35 1.45 4.52
CA VAL A 151 -11.29 2.45 4.59
C VAL A 151 -11.58 3.39 5.75
N TYR A 152 -10.60 3.57 6.59
CA TYR A 152 -10.70 4.45 7.75
C TYR A 152 -9.60 5.49 7.70
N ALA A 153 -9.92 6.70 8.11
CA ALA A 153 -8.98 7.79 8.31
C ALA A 153 -9.48 8.73 9.40
N LYS A 154 -8.58 9.53 9.94
CA LYS A 154 -8.92 10.62 10.81
C LYS A 154 -9.35 11.81 9.96
N GLY A 155 -10.48 12.38 10.26
CA GLY A 155 -11.03 13.56 9.62
C GLY A 155 -10.86 14.81 10.48
N PHE A 156 -11.57 15.88 10.10
CA PHE A 156 -11.61 17.13 10.86
C PHE A 156 -12.12 16.91 12.30
N ASN A 157 -11.59 17.62 13.28
CA ASN A 157 -11.88 17.47 14.72
C ASN A 157 -11.64 16.05 15.27
N ASP A 158 -10.66 15.34 14.72
CA ASP A 158 -10.27 13.99 15.15
C ASP A 158 -11.35 12.91 15.01
N ILE A 159 -12.38 13.18 14.24
CA ILE A 159 -13.45 12.22 13.95
C ILE A 159 -12.90 11.14 13.04
N ILE A 160 -13.19 9.87 13.37
CA ILE A 160 -12.88 8.74 12.47
C ILE A 160 -13.92 8.73 11.35
N ILE A 161 -13.45 8.85 10.12
CA ILE A 161 -14.26 8.73 8.91
C ILE A 161 -14.09 7.33 8.32
N ASN A 162 -15.19 6.80 7.82
CA ASN A 162 -15.25 5.47 7.23
C ASN A 162 -15.84 5.56 5.82
N ARG A 163 -15.35 4.72 4.91
CA ARG A 163 -15.89 4.54 3.56
C ARG A 163 -15.96 3.05 3.24
N ASN A 164 -17.15 2.59 2.88
CA ASN A 164 -17.39 1.24 2.43
C ASN A 164 -17.48 1.19 0.91
N PHE A 165 -16.90 0.16 0.33
CA PHE A 165 -17.07 -0.19 -1.07
C PHE A 165 -17.64 -1.62 -1.12
N SER A 166 -18.81 -1.76 -1.69
CA SER A 166 -19.38 -3.04 -2.09
C SER A 166 -19.49 -3.07 -3.60
N SER A 167 -19.12 -4.16 -4.20
CA SER A 167 -19.29 -4.43 -5.64
C SER A 167 -20.46 -5.35 -5.85
#